data_dba85437b386e1ee611f4ae3ae1a5d96
#
_entry.id   dba85437b386e1ee611f4ae3ae1a5d96
#
_cell.length_a   1.000
_cell.length_b   1.000
_cell.length_c   1.000
_cell.angle_alpha   90.00
_cell.angle_beta   90.00
_cell.angle_gamma   90.00
#
_symmetry.space_group_name_H-M   'P 1'
#
loop_
_entity.id
_entity.type
_entity.pdbx_description
1 polymer ?
#
loop_
_entity_poly.entity_id
_entity_poly.type
_entity_poly.pdbx_seq_one_letter_code
_entity_poly.pdbx_strand_id
1 'polypeptide(L)'
;GYSLVEKEMSESIVKGQYYSLLFAFIAIFLLLAIIFKSISAGLLGSLPLVFAVLCTFGFMGWSGIKLDIVTALLSSVSIGLGVDFTIHMFWRMKSEISSGRDYKEAAVTALKTAGRGITINALSVMLGFSILFFSSFPIIKSFALLIILSLLFCLLIHLLAFFFLFFEVCSRCHQ
;
A
#
# COMPACT_ATOMS: atom_id res chain seq x y z
N GLY A 1 -12.34 -37.45 2.85
CA GLY A 1 -12.63 -36.67 1.63
C GLY A 1 -12.64 -35.16 1.82
N TYR A 2 -13.29 -34.66 2.87
CA TYR A 2 -13.46 -33.21 3.07
C TYR A 2 -12.14 -32.46 3.33
N SER A 3 -11.26 -33.04 4.15
CA SER A 3 -9.96 -32.46 4.49
C SER A 3 -8.96 -32.41 3.32
N LEU A 4 -9.06 -33.33 2.37
CA LEU A 4 -8.20 -33.33 1.18
C LEU A 4 -8.60 -32.21 0.22
N VAL A 5 -9.89 -32.02 0.02
CA VAL A 5 -10.42 -30.93 -0.85
C VAL A 5 -10.07 -29.55 -0.26
N GLU A 6 -10.22 -29.40 1.05
CA GLU A 6 -9.86 -28.15 1.74
C GLU A 6 -8.35 -27.83 1.62
N LYS A 7 -7.50 -28.86 1.71
CA LYS A 7 -6.05 -28.71 1.54
C LYS A 7 -5.67 -28.33 0.11
N GLU A 8 -6.23 -29.02 -0.89
CA GLU A 8 -5.97 -28.73 -2.31
C GLU A 8 -6.46 -27.33 -2.69
N MET A 9 -7.62 -26.91 -2.19
CA MET A 9 -8.13 -25.54 -2.38
C MET A 9 -7.20 -24.51 -1.75
N SER A 10 -6.75 -24.72 -0.52
CA SER A 10 -5.85 -23.80 0.16
C SER A 10 -4.50 -23.67 -0.57
N GLU A 11 -3.91 -24.78 -1.01
CA GLU A 11 -2.67 -24.75 -1.79
C GLU A 11 -2.84 -24.02 -3.14
N SER A 12 -3.96 -24.19 -3.80
CA SER A 12 -4.27 -23.51 -5.07
C SER A 12 -4.45 -22.00 -4.85
N ILE A 13 -5.12 -21.59 -3.77
CA ILE A 13 -5.30 -20.19 -3.40
C ILE A 13 -3.94 -19.53 -3.12
N VAL A 14 -3.08 -20.18 -2.31
CA VAL A 14 -1.74 -19.67 -1.98
C VAL A 14 -0.88 -19.49 -3.23
N LYS A 15 -0.85 -20.49 -4.11
CA LYS A 15 -0.10 -20.40 -5.38
C LYS A 15 -0.65 -19.30 -6.29
N GLY A 16 -1.98 -19.23 -6.46
CA GLY A 16 -2.63 -18.19 -7.25
C GLY A 16 -2.34 -16.79 -6.70
N GLN A 17 -2.36 -16.64 -5.37
CA GLN A 17 -2.05 -15.38 -4.70
C GLN A 17 -0.60 -14.93 -4.93
N TYR A 18 0.36 -15.85 -4.85
CA TYR A 18 1.77 -15.54 -5.11
C TYR A 18 1.99 -15.00 -6.53
N TYR A 19 1.44 -15.66 -7.55
CA TYR A 19 1.57 -15.19 -8.93
C TYR A 19 0.84 -13.86 -9.17
N SER A 20 -0.35 -13.70 -8.57
CA SER A 20 -1.13 -12.46 -8.66
C SER A 20 -0.35 -11.28 -8.05
N LEU A 21 0.23 -11.48 -6.87
CA LEU A 21 1.05 -10.45 -6.21
C LEU A 21 2.28 -10.08 -7.02
N LEU A 22 3.01 -11.08 -7.53
CA LEU A 22 4.19 -10.86 -8.34
C LEU A 22 3.85 -10.05 -9.60
N PHE A 23 2.78 -10.45 -10.30
CA PHE A 23 2.31 -9.74 -11.48
C PHE A 23 1.87 -8.30 -11.14
N ALA A 24 1.13 -8.11 -10.05
CA ALA A 24 0.69 -6.79 -9.60
C ALA A 24 1.89 -5.89 -9.30
N PHE A 25 2.91 -6.37 -8.59
CA PHE A 25 4.11 -5.57 -8.30
C PHE A 25 4.89 -5.20 -9.54
N ILE A 26 5.04 -6.12 -10.50
CA ILE A 26 5.69 -5.83 -11.79
C ILE A 26 4.89 -4.78 -12.56
N ALA A 27 3.58 -4.94 -12.64
CA ALA A 27 2.71 -4.00 -13.35
C ALA A 27 2.77 -2.59 -12.73
N ILE A 28 2.76 -2.50 -11.40
CA ILE A 28 2.86 -1.22 -10.68
C ILE A 28 4.23 -0.59 -10.86
N PHE A 29 5.30 -1.37 -10.72
CA PHE A 29 6.65 -0.89 -10.97
C PHE A 29 6.77 -0.27 -12.37
N LEU A 30 6.29 -0.99 -13.40
CA LEU A 30 6.30 -0.52 -14.78
C LEU A 30 5.44 0.75 -14.94
N LEU A 31 4.25 0.76 -14.37
CA LEU A 31 3.34 1.91 -14.43
C LEU A 31 3.99 3.17 -13.81
N LEU A 32 4.57 3.04 -12.62
CA LEU A 32 5.27 4.15 -11.96
C LEU A 32 6.51 4.58 -12.74
N ALA A 33 7.30 3.63 -13.26
CA ALA A 33 8.48 3.94 -14.06
C ALA A 33 8.11 4.71 -15.34
N ILE A 34 7.00 4.36 -16.00
CA ILE A 34 6.50 5.05 -17.19
C ILE A 34 5.98 6.45 -16.83
N ILE A 35 5.14 6.58 -15.81
CA ILE A 35 4.55 7.87 -15.40
C ILE A 35 5.65 8.87 -15.02
N PHE A 36 6.63 8.41 -14.26
CA PHE A 36 7.70 9.29 -13.77
C PHE A 36 8.92 9.35 -14.70
N LYS A 37 8.91 8.54 -15.78
CA LYS A 37 10.03 8.42 -16.75
C LYS A 37 11.37 8.14 -16.05
N SER A 38 11.34 7.35 -14.98
CA SER A 38 12.51 7.04 -14.15
C SER A 38 12.34 5.67 -13.49
N ILE A 39 13.28 4.78 -13.72
CA ILE A 39 13.33 3.45 -13.10
C ILE A 39 13.49 3.57 -11.59
N SER A 40 14.33 4.50 -11.12
CA SER A 40 14.54 4.73 -9.70
C SER A 40 13.27 5.20 -8.99
N ALA A 41 12.48 6.07 -9.64
CA ALA A 41 11.20 6.52 -9.08
C ALA A 41 10.17 5.38 -9.02
N GLY A 42 10.17 4.50 -10.03
CA GLY A 42 9.34 3.29 -10.02
C GLY A 42 9.69 2.36 -8.86
N LEU A 43 10.98 2.12 -8.65
CA LEU A 43 11.47 1.26 -7.57
C LEU A 43 11.15 1.87 -6.18
N LEU A 44 11.52 3.12 -5.97
CA LEU A 44 11.26 3.83 -4.70
C LEU A 44 9.77 3.95 -4.38
N GLY A 45 8.94 4.17 -5.40
CA GLY A 45 7.49 4.28 -5.23
C GLY A 45 6.80 2.93 -4.95
N SER A 46 7.37 1.82 -5.41
CA SER A 46 6.82 0.48 -5.15
C SER A 46 7.23 -0.10 -3.80
N LEU A 47 8.36 0.33 -3.22
CA LEU A 47 8.87 -0.17 -1.93
C LEU A 47 7.84 -0.05 -0.78
N PRO A 48 7.20 1.10 -0.54
CA PRO A 48 6.20 1.23 0.53
C PRO A 48 5.05 0.23 0.39
N LEU A 49 4.64 -0.06 -0.85
CA LEU A 49 3.58 -1.03 -1.13
C LEU A 49 3.99 -2.45 -0.77
N VAL A 50 5.22 -2.85 -1.15
CA VAL A 50 5.78 -4.15 -0.79
C VAL A 50 5.78 -4.32 0.73
N PHE A 51 6.28 -3.32 1.46
CA PHE A 51 6.31 -3.36 2.92
C PHE A 51 4.90 -3.42 3.54
N ALA A 52 3.94 -2.65 3.03
CA ALA A 52 2.57 -2.68 3.53
C ALA A 52 1.92 -4.06 3.37
N VAL A 53 2.11 -4.69 2.21
CA VAL A 53 1.61 -6.05 1.94
C VAL A 53 2.31 -7.06 2.85
N LEU A 54 3.64 -6.99 3.00
CA LEU A 54 4.39 -7.87 3.90
C LEU A 54 3.94 -7.72 5.36
N CYS A 55 3.73 -6.51 5.84
CA CYS A 55 3.19 -6.26 7.18
C CYS A 55 1.80 -6.86 7.37
N THR A 56 0.93 -6.75 6.36
CA THR A 56 -0.42 -7.29 6.41
C THR A 56 -0.42 -8.82 6.46
N PHE A 57 0.34 -9.48 5.58
CA PHE A 57 0.47 -10.93 5.61
C PHE A 57 1.21 -11.43 6.85
N GLY A 58 2.21 -10.69 7.33
CA GLY A 58 2.88 -10.97 8.60
C GLY A 58 1.92 -10.93 9.78
N PHE A 59 1.04 -9.93 9.83
CA PHE A 59 -0.01 -9.84 10.83
C PHE A 59 -1.01 -11.00 10.73
N MET A 60 -1.44 -11.38 9.51
CA MET A 60 -2.30 -12.55 9.30
C MET A 60 -1.66 -13.82 9.87
N GLY A 61 -0.38 -14.05 9.55
CA GLY A 61 0.36 -15.21 10.06
C GLY A 61 0.46 -15.22 11.57
N TRP A 62 0.74 -14.07 12.19
CA TRP A 62 0.82 -13.94 13.65
C TRP A 62 -0.54 -14.11 14.34
N SER A 63 -1.61 -13.61 13.75
CA SER A 63 -2.97 -13.70 14.29
C SER A 63 -3.65 -15.06 14.01
N GLY A 64 -3.01 -15.94 13.25
CA GLY A 64 -3.58 -17.24 12.87
C GLY A 64 -4.76 -17.14 11.90
N ILE A 65 -4.92 -15.99 11.22
CA ILE A 65 -5.96 -15.80 10.20
C ILE A 65 -5.56 -16.55 8.94
N LYS A 66 -6.37 -17.53 8.55
CA LYS A 66 -6.11 -18.36 7.37
C LYS A 66 -6.27 -17.56 6.09
N LEU A 67 -5.42 -17.88 5.10
CA LEU A 67 -5.58 -17.35 3.75
C LEU A 67 -6.73 -18.11 3.08
N ASP A 68 -7.83 -17.43 2.84
CA ASP A 68 -9.00 -17.88 2.10
C ASP A 68 -9.28 -16.99 0.88
N ILE A 69 -10.32 -17.28 0.13
CA ILE A 69 -10.70 -16.51 -1.06
C ILE A 69 -10.96 -15.04 -0.71
N VAL A 70 -11.58 -14.78 0.43
CA VAL A 70 -11.95 -13.42 0.86
C VAL A 70 -10.71 -12.63 1.29
N THR A 71 -9.84 -13.27 2.07
CA THR A 71 -8.58 -12.63 2.50
C THR A 71 -7.58 -12.49 1.35
N ALA A 72 -7.63 -13.34 0.32
CA ALA A 72 -6.84 -13.19 -0.89
C ALA A 72 -7.22 -11.92 -1.69
N LEU A 73 -8.48 -11.53 -1.72
CA LEU A 73 -8.92 -10.27 -2.37
C LEU A 73 -8.33 -9.04 -1.68
N LEU A 74 -8.01 -9.12 -0.39
CA LEU A 74 -7.45 -8.05 0.41
C LEU A 74 -6.18 -7.46 -0.22
N SER A 75 -5.28 -8.29 -0.70
CA SER A 75 -4.01 -7.84 -1.28
C SER A 75 -4.23 -6.99 -2.54
N SER A 76 -5.18 -7.38 -3.38
CA SER A 76 -5.51 -6.63 -4.59
C SER A 76 -6.08 -5.25 -4.26
N VAL A 77 -6.98 -5.17 -3.27
CA VAL A 77 -7.55 -3.91 -2.78
C VAL A 77 -6.46 -3.02 -2.16
N SER A 78 -5.62 -3.60 -1.30
CA SER A 78 -4.54 -2.88 -0.61
C SER A 78 -3.51 -2.32 -1.59
N ILE A 79 -3.12 -3.10 -2.58
CA ILE A 79 -2.18 -2.68 -3.62
C ILE A 79 -2.79 -1.55 -4.45
N GLY A 80 -4.06 -1.66 -4.88
CA GLY A 80 -4.74 -0.63 -5.65
C GLY A 80 -4.80 0.71 -4.93
N LEU A 81 -5.21 0.72 -3.66
CA LEU A 81 -5.28 1.93 -2.85
C LEU A 81 -3.89 2.51 -2.53
N GLY A 82 -2.91 1.64 -2.32
CA GLY A 82 -1.54 2.08 -2.04
C GLY A 82 -0.85 2.72 -3.25
N VAL A 83 -1.14 2.26 -4.46
CA VAL A 83 -0.63 2.90 -5.69
C VAL A 83 -1.13 4.34 -5.80
N ASP A 84 -2.40 4.58 -5.49
CA ASP A 84 -2.97 5.91 -5.53
C ASP A 84 -2.22 6.87 -4.59
N PHE A 85 -1.85 6.41 -3.38
CA PHE A 85 -1.08 7.21 -2.44
C PHE A 85 0.29 7.59 -3.00
N THR A 86 0.98 6.61 -3.63
CA THR A 86 2.27 6.85 -4.27
C THR A 86 2.15 7.86 -5.41
N ILE A 87 1.19 7.67 -6.32
CA ILE A 87 1.00 8.53 -7.49
C ILE A 87 0.71 9.97 -7.05
N HIS A 88 -0.23 10.16 -6.12
CA HIS A 88 -0.59 11.49 -5.63
C HIS A 88 0.58 12.22 -4.99
N MET A 89 1.37 11.51 -4.17
CA MET A 89 2.51 12.09 -3.48
C MET A 89 3.63 12.50 -4.45
N PHE A 90 4.03 11.58 -5.33
CA PHE A 90 5.09 11.83 -6.30
C PHE A 90 4.68 12.88 -7.35
N TRP A 91 3.42 12.85 -7.81
CA TRP A 91 2.91 13.83 -8.76
C TRP A 91 2.95 15.23 -8.17
N ARG A 92 2.50 15.37 -6.92
CA ARG A 92 2.55 16.67 -6.23
C ARG A 92 3.97 17.18 -6.08
N MET A 93 4.89 16.32 -5.64
CA MET A 93 6.31 16.66 -5.52
C MET A 93 6.88 17.12 -6.86
N LYS A 94 6.63 16.37 -7.93
CA LYS A 94 7.09 16.71 -9.29
C LYS A 94 6.53 18.05 -9.77
N SER A 95 5.27 18.34 -9.50
CA SER A 95 4.62 19.60 -9.84
C SER A 95 5.28 20.79 -9.14
N GLU A 96 5.61 20.65 -7.86
CA GLU A 96 6.29 21.70 -7.09
C GLU A 96 7.73 21.97 -7.57
N ILE A 97 8.47 20.91 -7.92
CA ILE A 97 9.80 21.03 -8.52
C ILE A 97 9.72 21.73 -9.87
N SER A 98 8.72 21.40 -10.69
CA SER A 98 8.51 22.04 -11.99
C SER A 98 8.18 23.54 -11.87
N SER A 99 7.63 23.95 -10.74
CA SER A 99 7.34 25.35 -10.42
C SER A 99 8.56 26.14 -9.93
N GLY A 100 9.76 25.55 -9.97
CA GLY A 100 11.01 26.18 -9.58
C GLY A 100 11.33 26.16 -8.09
N ARG A 101 10.60 25.36 -7.30
CA ARG A 101 10.92 25.17 -5.88
C ARG A 101 12.09 24.19 -5.70
N ASP A 102 12.87 24.43 -4.67
CA ASP A 102 13.89 23.48 -4.26
C ASP A 102 13.27 22.15 -3.81
N TYR A 103 14.01 21.05 -3.98
CA TYR A 103 13.58 19.69 -3.62
C TYR A 103 13.01 19.61 -2.20
N LYS A 104 13.64 20.31 -1.26
CA LYS A 104 13.24 20.36 0.15
C LYS A 104 11.87 21.02 0.34
N GLU A 105 11.67 22.18 -0.27
CA GLU A 105 10.39 22.90 -0.22
C GLU A 105 9.28 22.13 -0.94
N ALA A 106 9.60 21.53 -2.08
CA ALA A 106 8.68 20.71 -2.84
C ALA A 106 8.21 19.49 -2.03
N ALA A 107 9.12 18.79 -1.34
CA ALA A 107 8.79 17.65 -0.49
C ALA A 107 7.89 18.04 0.69
N VAL A 108 8.23 19.13 1.40
CA VAL A 108 7.40 19.63 2.51
C VAL A 108 6.00 20.03 2.03
N THR A 109 5.92 20.71 0.90
CA THR A 109 4.64 21.15 0.34
C THR A 109 3.81 19.96 -0.13
N ALA A 110 4.44 18.96 -0.76
CA ALA A 110 3.75 17.72 -1.15
C ALA A 110 3.22 16.97 0.08
N LEU A 111 4.00 16.86 1.15
CA LEU A 111 3.58 16.20 2.38
C LEU A 111 2.40 16.94 3.04
N LYS A 112 2.44 18.27 3.10
CA LYS A 112 1.37 19.08 3.70
C LYS A 112 0.06 19.08 2.87
N THR A 113 0.16 18.99 1.56
CA THR A 113 -1.01 19.04 0.66
C THR A 113 -1.50 17.66 0.28
N ALA A 114 -0.72 16.88 -0.48
CA ALA A 114 -1.09 15.54 -0.90
C ALA A 114 -1.16 14.58 0.29
N GLY A 115 -0.21 14.64 1.25
CA GLY A 115 -0.23 13.81 2.44
C GLY A 115 -1.51 13.99 3.27
N ARG A 116 -1.99 15.23 3.43
CA ARG A 116 -3.29 15.51 4.09
C ARG A 116 -4.45 14.89 3.31
N GLY A 117 -4.47 15.03 1.99
CA GLY A 117 -5.51 14.45 1.15
C GLY A 117 -5.54 12.93 1.23
N ILE A 118 -4.37 12.30 1.15
CA ILE A 118 -4.18 10.84 1.29
C ILE A 118 -4.67 10.36 2.66
N THR A 119 -4.34 11.08 3.73
CA THR A 119 -4.77 10.74 5.10
C THR A 119 -6.30 10.80 5.23
N ILE A 120 -6.93 11.85 4.73
CA ILE A 120 -8.39 11.98 4.75
C ILE A 120 -9.05 10.87 3.94
N ASN A 121 -8.52 10.56 2.75
CA ASN A 121 -9.03 9.47 1.92
C ASN A 121 -8.90 8.11 2.63
N ALA A 122 -7.73 7.80 3.17
CA ALA A 122 -7.49 6.56 3.91
C ALA A 122 -8.44 6.42 5.11
N LEU A 123 -8.61 7.48 5.91
CA LEU A 123 -9.53 7.49 7.04
C LEU A 123 -10.99 7.28 6.60
N SER A 124 -11.41 7.92 5.51
CA SER A 124 -12.76 7.76 4.97
C SER A 124 -13.03 6.32 4.55
N VAL A 125 -12.07 5.70 3.86
CA VAL A 125 -12.18 4.29 3.44
C VAL A 125 -12.18 3.36 4.65
N MET A 126 -11.30 3.58 5.64
CA MET A 126 -11.28 2.78 6.88
C MET A 126 -12.59 2.90 7.64
N LEU A 127 -13.18 4.09 7.73
CA LEU A 127 -14.50 4.28 8.34
C LEU A 127 -15.60 3.54 7.55
N GLY A 128 -15.55 3.58 6.23
CA GLY A 128 -16.47 2.81 5.38
C GLY A 128 -16.39 1.30 5.66
N PHE A 129 -15.18 0.74 5.70
CA PHE A 129 -14.99 -0.68 6.00
C PHE A 129 -15.31 -1.05 7.45
N SER A 130 -15.25 -0.11 8.40
CA SER A 130 -15.59 -0.37 9.80
C SER A 130 -17.06 -0.79 9.99
N ILE A 131 -17.95 -0.43 9.08
CA ILE A 131 -19.35 -0.84 9.09
C ILE A 131 -19.48 -2.37 8.99
N LEU A 132 -18.55 -3.04 8.33
CA LEU A 132 -18.55 -4.50 8.18
C LEU A 132 -18.32 -5.25 9.51
N PHE A 133 -17.84 -4.58 10.56
CA PHE A 133 -17.75 -5.18 11.90
C PHE A 133 -19.13 -5.52 12.50
N PHE A 134 -20.20 -4.87 12.04
CA PHE A 134 -21.57 -5.18 12.45
C PHE A 134 -22.14 -6.39 11.74
N SER A 135 -21.43 -6.98 10.77
CA SER A 135 -21.88 -8.19 10.09
C SER A 135 -21.98 -9.37 11.05
N SER A 136 -22.96 -10.25 10.84
CA SER A 136 -23.09 -11.51 11.59
C SER A 136 -22.08 -12.58 11.16
N PHE A 137 -21.38 -12.39 10.03
CA PHE A 137 -20.45 -13.37 9.47
C PHE A 137 -19.03 -13.11 9.94
N PRO A 138 -18.36 -14.05 10.64
CA PRO A 138 -16.97 -13.86 11.14
C PRO A 138 -15.95 -13.58 10.03
N ILE A 139 -16.11 -14.20 8.86
CA ILE A 139 -15.21 -14.00 7.71
C ILE A 139 -15.22 -12.53 7.25
N ILE A 140 -16.41 -11.90 7.21
CA ILE A 140 -16.54 -10.49 6.83
C ILE A 140 -15.89 -9.56 7.85
N LYS A 141 -15.98 -9.90 9.15
CA LYS A 141 -15.28 -9.13 10.21
C LYS A 141 -13.77 -9.22 10.07
N SER A 142 -13.23 -10.42 9.82
CA SER A 142 -11.81 -10.61 9.59
C SER A 142 -11.32 -9.85 8.36
N PHE A 143 -12.10 -9.87 7.29
CA PHE A 143 -11.83 -9.10 6.08
C PHE A 143 -11.79 -7.58 6.35
N ALA A 144 -12.78 -7.05 7.07
CA ALA A 144 -12.81 -5.63 7.47
C ALA A 144 -11.57 -5.24 8.30
N LEU A 145 -11.24 -6.06 9.30
CA LEU A 145 -10.06 -5.84 10.14
C LEU A 145 -8.78 -5.77 9.30
N LEU A 146 -8.59 -6.74 8.42
CA LEU A 146 -7.39 -6.83 7.59
C LEU A 146 -7.29 -5.68 6.59
N ILE A 147 -8.41 -5.23 5.97
CA ILE A 147 -8.39 -4.04 5.10
C ILE A 147 -8.00 -2.80 5.89
N ILE A 148 -8.60 -2.57 7.04
CA ILE A 148 -8.29 -1.40 7.86
C ILE A 148 -6.82 -1.40 8.29
N LEU A 149 -6.29 -2.54 8.73
CA LEU A 149 -4.88 -2.69 9.08
C LEU A 149 -3.96 -2.48 7.88
N SER A 150 -4.31 -3.04 6.73
CA SER A 150 -3.53 -2.88 5.51
C SER A 150 -3.47 -1.43 5.05
N LEU A 151 -4.59 -0.70 5.09
CA LEU A 151 -4.64 0.73 4.79
C LEU A 151 -3.84 1.54 5.79
N LEU A 152 -3.90 1.18 7.07
CA LEU A 152 -3.13 1.84 8.12
C LEU A 152 -1.62 1.63 7.90
N PHE A 153 -1.17 0.40 7.63
CA PHE A 153 0.23 0.12 7.31
C PHE A 153 0.66 0.86 6.05
N CYS A 154 -0.16 0.83 5.00
CA CYS A 154 0.12 1.53 3.76
C CYS A 154 0.30 3.04 3.99
N LEU A 155 -0.62 3.67 4.71
CA LEU A 155 -0.56 5.10 5.05
C LEU A 155 0.68 5.42 5.86
N LEU A 156 0.95 4.68 6.94
CA LEU A 156 2.09 4.92 7.81
C LEU A 156 3.42 4.75 7.06
N ILE A 157 3.56 3.69 6.28
CA ILE A 157 4.79 3.42 5.53
C ILE A 157 5.02 4.48 4.45
N HIS A 158 3.97 4.95 3.76
CA HIS A 158 4.08 6.04 2.79
C HIS A 158 4.52 7.36 3.44
N LEU A 159 3.91 7.72 4.57
CA LEU A 159 4.28 8.93 5.29
C LEU A 159 5.71 8.85 5.83
N LEU A 160 6.11 7.69 6.38
CA LEU A 160 7.47 7.45 6.87
C LEU A 160 8.49 7.45 5.72
N ALA A 161 8.23 6.76 4.62
CA ALA A 161 9.12 6.73 3.45
C ALA A 161 9.37 8.15 2.91
N PHE A 162 8.32 8.97 2.86
CA PHE A 162 8.44 10.35 2.42
C PHE A 162 9.19 11.22 3.42
N PHE A 163 9.01 10.97 4.72
CA PHE A 163 9.78 11.64 5.78
C PHE A 163 11.26 11.27 5.73
N PHE A 164 11.59 10.01 5.48
CA PHE A 164 12.98 9.57 5.32
C PHE A 164 13.64 10.15 4.07
N LEU A 165 12.94 10.17 2.93
CA LEU A 165 13.42 10.83 1.72
C LEU A 165 13.71 12.32 1.97
N PHE A 166 12.86 13.00 2.74
CA PHE A 166 13.07 14.38 3.16
C PHE A 166 14.32 14.53 4.02
N PHE A 167 14.53 13.63 4.98
CA PHE A 167 15.68 13.70 5.89
C PHE A 167 17.00 13.43 5.15
N GLU A 168 17.02 12.48 4.21
CA GLU A 168 18.21 12.14 3.43
C GLU A 168 18.59 13.26 2.46
N VAL A 169 17.62 13.90 1.82
CA VAL A 169 17.84 15.09 0.98
C VAL A 169 18.34 16.26 1.83
N CYS A 170 17.81 16.44 3.03
CA CYS A 170 18.27 17.48 3.96
C CYS A 170 19.71 17.26 4.42
N SER A 171 20.11 16.01 4.67
CA SER A 171 21.46 15.63 5.08
C SER A 171 22.52 15.86 3.98
N ARG A 172 22.17 15.59 2.72
CA ARG A 172 23.09 15.78 1.57
C ARG A 172 23.28 17.24 1.16
N CYS A 173 22.34 18.14 1.49
CA CYS A 173 22.50 19.58 1.22
C CYS A 173 23.36 20.29 2.28
N HIS A 174 23.77 19.62 3.34
CA HIS A 174 24.62 20.20 4.42
C HIS A 174 26.10 19.78 4.29
N GLN A 175 26.46 19.00 3.26
CA GLN A 175 27.84 18.69 2.86
C GLN A 175 28.22 19.44 1.58
#